data_14572883341c779510bb5c0eb29dabeb
#
_entry.id   14572883341c779510bb5c0eb29dabeb
#
_cell.length_a   1.000
_cell.length_b   1.000
_cell.length_c   1.000
_cell.angle_alpha   90.00
_cell.angle_beta   90.00
_cell.angle_gamma   90.00
#
_symmetry.space_group_name_H-M   'P 1'
#
loop_
_entity.id
_entity.type
_entity.pdbx_description
1 polymer ?
#
loop_
_entity_poly.entity_id
_entity_poly.type
_entity_poly.pdbx_seq_one_letter_code
_entity_poly.pdbx_strand_id
1 'polypeptide(L)'
;YNAFYGIYWHDDDFGSIHHANYDEKLGMKIFLWGLSREGEIWKDLLTDTDGQYIELQSGRMFNQPASNSCFTPYKHTAFSPQATDTWIEYWFPVRNIKGVSKVSSIGALNVLKEKNCLKLYFSPLQQLSTTVKLYEGEQEIYSTFFNCDVLETWEDSIPFKSRGTCGRLKVVIGDNLLVYSEETSDNVTNRPKELPADFDWNSAYGLYIQGEQWMNQKVYDKAEKYLTASLEKEAYFLPALASLASLYYRRGRYEDALFNCH
;
A
#
# COMPACT_ATOMS: atom_id res chain seq x y z
N TYR A 1 -2.67 6.10 2.01
CA TYR A 1 -2.33 4.73 1.61
C TYR A 1 -3.24 4.31 0.47
N ASN A 2 -2.66 3.75 -0.59
CA ASN A 2 -3.37 3.35 -1.80
C ASN A 2 -3.12 1.86 -2.08
N ALA A 3 -4.04 1.27 -2.85
CA ALA A 3 -3.90 -0.10 -3.32
C ALA A 3 -3.00 -0.22 -4.57
N PHE A 4 -2.49 0.89 -5.08
CA PHE A 4 -1.60 0.91 -6.24
C PHE A 4 -0.56 2.02 -6.15
N TYR A 5 0.53 1.85 -6.89
CA TYR A 5 1.56 2.84 -7.13
C TYR A 5 2.32 2.48 -8.41
N GLY A 6 3.16 3.36 -8.89
CA GLY A 6 3.93 3.09 -10.09
C GLY A 6 4.68 4.30 -10.60
N ILE A 7 5.23 4.16 -11.79
CA ILE A 7 5.95 5.20 -12.52
C ILE A 7 5.29 5.37 -13.87
N TYR A 8 5.19 6.61 -14.33
CA TYR A 8 4.68 6.94 -15.65
C TYR A 8 5.60 7.95 -16.33
N TRP A 9 6.15 7.57 -17.48
CA TRP A 9 6.95 8.43 -18.36
C TRP A 9 6.03 9.13 -19.33
N HIS A 10 5.77 10.41 -19.10
CA HIS A 10 4.81 11.18 -19.86
C HIS A 10 5.23 11.44 -21.31
N ASP A 11 6.54 11.57 -21.55
CA ASP A 11 7.09 11.82 -22.89
C ASP A 11 6.92 10.58 -23.79
N ASP A 12 7.06 9.39 -23.23
CA ASP A 12 6.93 8.11 -23.94
C ASP A 12 5.51 7.53 -23.85
N ASP A 13 4.64 8.17 -23.07
CA ASP A 13 3.28 7.73 -22.80
C ASP A 13 3.19 6.26 -22.35
N PHE A 14 4.08 5.91 -21.41
CA PHE A 14 4.27 4.56 -20.92
C PHE A 14 4.48 4.55 -19.40
N GLY A 15 4.08 3.46 -18.74
CA GLY A 15 4.30 3.31 -17.32
C GLY A 15 4.40 1.87 -16.86
N SER A 16 4.84 1.70 -15.63
CA SER A 16 4.84 0.43 -14.90
C SER A 16 4.07 0.60 -13.60
N ILE A 17 3.08 -0.23 -13.41
CA ILE A 17 2.12 -0.14 -12.30
C ILE A 17 2.17 -1.40 -11.46
N HIS A 18 2.10 -1.18 -10.16
CA HIS A 18 1.84 -2.21 -9.16
C HIS A 18 0.46 -2.00 -8.55
N HIS A 19 -0.27 -3.09 -8.38
CA HIS A 19 -1.55 -3.12 -7.67
C HIS A 19 -1.63 -4.34 -6.76
N ALA A 20 -2.11 -4.14 -5.55
CA ALA A 20 -2.46 -5.21 -4.62
C ALA A 20 -3.56 -4.72 -3.67
N ASN A 21 -4.33 -5.66 -3.11
CA ASN A 21 -5.19 -5.31 -2.00
C ASN A 21 -4.33 -4.81 -0.82
N TYR A 22 -4.62 -3.61 -0.34
CA TYR A 22 -3.84 -3.00 0.74
C TYR A 22 -3.78 -3.89 1.99
N ASP A 23 -4.88 -4.55 2.34
CA ASP A 23 -4.94 -5.42 3.53
C ASP A 23 -4.08 -6.68 3.41
N GLU A 24 -3.89 -7.16 2.19
CA GLU A 24 -3.04 -8.32 1.92
C GLU A 24 -1.57 -7.95 1.80
N LYS A 25 -1.28 -6.71 1.37
CA LYS A 25 0.06 -6.29 1.03
C LYS A 25 0.34 -4.85 1.42
N LEU A 26 0.97 -4.70 2.56
CA LEU A 26 1.16 -3.42 3.24
C LEU A 26 2.40 -2.65 2.75
N GLY A 27 3.46 -3.36 2.38
CA GLY A 27 4.76 -2.74 2.09
C GLY A 27 4.90 -2.31 0.63
N MET A 28 4.74 -1.02 0.36
CA MET A 28 5.02 -0.39 -0.93
C MET A 28 6.06 0.69 -0.74
N LYS A 29 7.16 0.64 -1.50
CA LYS A 29 8.24 1.63 -1.45
C LYS A 29 8.72 1.99 -2.86
N ILE A 30 9.14 3.23 -3.00
CA ILE A 30 9.84 3.74 -4.19
C ILE A 30 11.19 4.25 -3.70
N PHE A 31 12.27 3.70 -4.23
CA PHE A 31 13.61 4.22 -4.06
C PHE A 31 13.97 5.08 -5.26
N LEU A 32 14.28 6.31 -4.98
CA LEU A 32 14.80 7.27 -5.95
C LEU A 32 16.28 7.47 -5.63
N TRP A 33 17.14 6.85 -6.42
CA TRP A 33 18.57 7.05 -6.34
C TRP A 33 18.93 8.38 -7.02
N GLY A 34 18.58 9.46 -6.35
CA GLY A 34 18.59 10.78 -6.91
C GLY A 34 19.99 11.35 -7.19
N LEU A 35 20.14 12.66 -7.10
CA LEU A 35 21.35 13.40 -7.44
C LEU A 35 22.45 13.31 -6.36
N SER A 36 22.38 12.36 -5.44
CA SER A 36 23.47 12.09 -4.51
C SER A 36 24.65 11.43 -5.22
N ARG A 37 25.83 11.57 -4.64
CA ARG A 37 27.05 10.93 -5.19
C ARG A 37 26.90 9.41 -5.27
N GLU A 38 26.26 8.80 -4.31
CA GLU A 38 25.94 7.38 -4.32
C GLU A 38 24.92 7.03 -5.42
N GLY A 39 23.97 7.93 -5.68
CA GLY A 39 22.97 7.75 -6.75
C GLY A 39 23.57 7.78 -8.14
N GLU A 40 24.57 8.62 -8.39
CA GLU A 40 25.26 8.70 -9.68
C GLU A 40 25.98 7.41 -10.07
N ILE A 41 26.50 6.66 -9.08
CA ILE A 41 27.12 5.35 -9.33
C ILE A 41 26.10 4.37 -9.91
N TRP A 42 24.88 4.37 -9.40
CA TRP A 42 23.83 3.47 -9.86
C TRP A 42 23.35 3.82 -11.27
N LYS A 43 23.33 5.10 -11.61
CA LYS A 43 23.03 5.56 -12.96
C LYS A 43 23.96 4.92 -14.00
N ASP A 44 25.25 4.91 -13.73
CA ASP A 44 26.23 4.36 -14.67
C ASP A 44 26.22 2.83 -14.70
N LEU A 45 25.87 2.18 -13.58
CA LEU A 45 25.93 0.72 -13.45
C LEU A 45 24.63 0.01 -13.88
N LEU A 46 23.47 0.63 -13.73
CA LEU A 46 22.17 -0.05 -13.86
C LEU A 46 21.26 0.51 -14.95
N THR A 47 21.49 1.72 -15.41
CA THR A 47 20.62 2.36 -16.40
C THR A 47 21.33 2.73 -17.70
N ASP A 48 22.62 2.37 -17.83
CA ASP A 48 23.49 2.75 -18.96
C ASP A 48 23.41 4.26 -19.23
N THR A 49 22.67 4.67 -20.25
CA THR A 49 22.48 6.08 -20.61
C THR A 49 21.06 6.59 -20.36
N ASP A 50 20.19 5.77 -19.77
CA ASP A 50 18.76 6.05 -19.69
C ASP A 50 18.34 6.91 -18.49
N GLY A 51 19.29 7.46 -17.75
CA GLY A 51 19.03 8.44 -16.69
C GLY A 51 19.04 7.85 -15.28
N GLN A 52 18.23 8.42 -14.40
CA GLN A 52 18.22 8.06 -12.98
C GLN A 52 17.59 6.69 -12.72
N TYR A 53 18.24 5.91 -11.87
CA TYR A 53 17.70 4.63 -11.41
C TYR A 53 16.55 4.84 -10.43
N ILE A 54 15.44 4.18 -10.71
CA ILE A 54 14.26 4.16 -9.85
C ILE A 54 13.89 2.71 -9.56
N GLU A 55 13.66 2.40 -8.28
CA GLU A 55 13.35 1.07 -7.83
C GLU A 55 11.97 1.03 -7.16
N LEU A 56 11.04 0.27 -7.74
CA LEU A 56 9.75 -0.02 -7.15
C LEU A 56 9.86 -1.29 -6.32
N GLN A 57 9.54 -1.22 -5.06
CA GLN A 57 9.57 -2.34 -4.14
C GLN A 57 8.21 -2.60 -3.51
N SER A 58 7.95 -3.85 -3.28
CA SER A 58 6.72 -4.35 -2.76
C SER A 58 6.99 -5.46 -1.75
N GLY A 59 6.22 -5.57 -0.68
CA GLY A 59 6.41 -6.59 0.34
C GLY A 59 5.17 -6.79 1.21
N ARG A 60 5.03 -8.00 1.75
CA ARG A 60 3.91 -8.37 2.62
C ARG A 60 3.89 -7.56 3.91
N MET A 61 5.03 -7.13 4.39
CA MET A 61 5.17 -6.42 5.65
C MET A 61 5.76 -5.03 5.43
N PHE A 62 5.44 -4.11 6.34
CA PHE A 62 6.21 -2.89 6.52
C PHE A 62 7.59 -3.27 7.07
N ASN A 63 8.54 -3.45 6.19
CA ASN A 63 9.88 -3.87 6.55
C ASN A 63 10.94 -2.90 6.04
N GLN A 64 11.90 -2.59 6.91
CA GLN A 64 13.08 -1.82 6.59
C GLN A 64 14.29 -2.44 7.29
N PRO A 65 15.36 -2.83 6.58
CA PRO A 65 16.51 -3.48 7.19
C PRO A 65 17.39 -2.55 8.03
N ALA A 66 17.20 -1.24 7.97
CA ALA A 66 17.98 -0.29 8.74
C ALA A 66 17.71 -0.45 10.25
N SER A 67 18.77 -0.56 11.04
CA SER A 67 18.67 -0.80 12.49
C SER A 67 17.98 0.33 13.27
N ASN A 68 17.92 1.53 12.71
CA ASN A 68 17.28 2.70 13.30
C ASN A 68 15.81 2.90 12.89
N SER A 69 15.25 2.04 12.05
CA SER A 69 13.85 2.15 11.59
C SER A 69 12.86 1.57 12.62
N CYS A 70 12.95 2.03 13.87
CA CYS A 70 12.13 1.52 14.99
C CYS A 70 10.77 2.21 15.11
N PHE A 71 10.67 3.46 14.66
CA PHE A 71 9.52 4.33 14.93
C PHE A 71 8.68 4.68 13.70
N THR A 72 9.03 4.12 12.56
CA THR A 72 8.28 4.30 11.32
C THR A 72 7.37 3.09 11.06
N PRO A 73 6.36 3.19 10.18
CA PRO A 73 5.62 2.01 9.72
C PRO A 73 6.53 0.91 9.16
N TYR A 74 7.65 1.30 8.53
CA TYR A 74 8.66 0.41 7.97
C TYR A 74 9.66 0.02 9.05
N LYS A 75 9.35 -1.04 9.76
CA LYS A 75 10.15 -1.56 10.88
C LYS A 75 11.04 -2.71 10.43
N HIS A 76 12.15 -2.88 11.14
CA HIS A 76 12.97 -4.08 10.98
C HIS A 76 12.24 -5.28 11.58
N THR A 77 11.73 -6.18 10.76
CA THR A 77 10.95 -7.34 11.17
C THR A 77 11.36 -8.58 10.37
N ALA A 78 11.06 -9.75 10.86
CA ALA A 78 11.36 -11.02 10.22
C ALA A 78 10.14 -11.94 10.25
N PHE A 79 10.11 -12.90 9.34
CA PHE A 79 9.18 -14.01 9.40
C PHE A 79 9.56 -14.95 10.54
N SER A 80 8.57 -15.44 11.28
CA SER A 80 8.77 -16.49 12.29
C SER A 80 9.14 -17.81 11.58
N PRO A 81 9.91 -18.69 12.25
CA PRO A 81 10.12 -20.04 11.73
C PRO A 81 8.79 -20.74 11.44
N GLN A 82 8.73 -21.48 10.33
CA GLN A 82 7.54 -22.20 9.86
C GLN A 82 6.33 -21.31 9.51
N ALA A 83 6.50 -19.99 9.46
CA ALA A 83 5.45 -19.11 8.98
C ALA A 83 5.25 -19.30 7.46
N THR A 84 3.99 -19.38 7.06
CA THR A 84 3.58 -19.31 5.66
C THR A 84 2.66 -18.11 5.47
N ASP A 85 2.74 -17.48 4.33
CA ASP A 85 1.88 -16.36 3.96
C ASP A 85 1.59 -16.42 2.47
N THR A 86 0.45 -15.89 2.06
CA THR A 86 0.04 -15.80 0.68
C THR A 86 -0.58 -14.44 0.40
N TRP A 87 -0.33 -13.91 -0.77
CA TRP A 87 -0.94 -12.65 -1.23
C TRP A 87 -1.01 -12.63 -2.74
N ILE A 88 -1.83 -11.74 -3.29
CA ILE A 88 -1.93 -11.50 -4.73
C ILE A 88 -1.49 -10.07 -5.01
N GLU A 89 -0.61 -9.92 -5.98
CA GLU A 89 -0.20 -8.64 -6.50
C GLU A 89 -0.08 -8.69 -8.03
N TYR A 90 -0.25 -7.54 -8.65
CA TYR A 90 -0.21 -7.36 -10.10
C TYR A 90 0.90 -6.38 -10.44
N TRP A 91 1.78 -6.77 -11.35
CA TRP A 91 2.79 -5.91 -11.95
C TRP A 91 2.54 -5.89 -13.46
N PHE A 92 2.33 -4.73 -14.01
CA PHE A 92 1.98 -4.64 -15.42
C PHE A 92 2.37 -3.31 -16.06
N PRO A 93 2.72 -3.31 -17.37
CA PRO A 93 2.92 -2.11 -18.13
C PRO A 93 1.58 -1.45 -18.49
N VAL A 94 1.61 -0.13 -18.66
CA VAL A 94 0.53 0.66 -19.26
C VAL A 94 1.11 1.58 -20.30
N ARG A 95 0.36 1.83 -21.37
CA ARG A 95 0.78 2.75 -22.42
C ARG A 95 -0.41 3.51 -23.01
N ASN A 96 -0.12 4.69 -23.55
CA ASN A 96 -1.10 5.54 -24.26
C ASN A 96 -2.30 5.94 -23.39
N ILE A 97 -2.16 5.97 -22.06
CA ILE A 97 -3.23 6.38 -21.14
C ILE A 97 -2.98 7.73 -20.46
N LYS A 98 -1.91 8.43 -20.83
CA LYS A 98 -1.57 9.80 -20.39
C LYS A 98 -1.35 9.96 -18.87
N GLY A 99 -1.24 8.88 -18.13
CA GLY A 99 -1.12 8.84 -16.66
C GLY A 99 -2.07 7.84 -16.03
N VAL A 100 -2.19 7.86 -14.70
CA VAL A 100 -3.02 6.89 -13.97
C VAL A 100 -3.79 7.57 -12.85
N SER A 101 -5.10 7.45 -12.87
CA SER A 101 -6.00 7.98 -11.82
C SER A 101 -6.50 6.89 -10.87
N LYS A 102 -6.74 5.67 -11.38
CA LYS A 102 -7.22 4.54 -10.58
C LYS A 102 -6.77 3.21 -11.18
N VAL A 103 -6.54 2.24 -10.31
CA VAL A 103 -6.15 0.88 -10.71
C VAL A 103 -6.98 -0.14 -9.93
N SER A 104 -7.28 -1.25 -10.58
CA SER A 104 -7.83 -2.45 -9.98
C SER A 104 -7.25 -3.70 -10.66
N SER A 105 -7.69 -4.88 -10.26
CA SER A 105 -7.27 -6.14 -10.86
C SER A 105 -7.64 -6.30 -12.35
N ILE A 106 -8.53 -5.45 -12.87
CA ILE A 106 -8.92 -5.50 -14.29
C ILE A 106 -8.15 -4.54 -15.18
N GLY A 107 -7.37 -3.60 -14.60
CA GLY A 107 -6.60 -2.64 -15.38
C GLY A 107 -6.41 -1.29 -14.72
N ALA A 108 -5.90 -0.34 -15.50
CA ALA A 108 -5.62 1.03 -15.08
C ALA A 108 -6.46 2.03 -15.88
N LEU A 109 -7.08 2.96 -15.17
CA LEU A 109 -7.89 4.05 -15.69
C LEU A 109 -7.19 5.39 -15.46
N ASN A 110 -7.18 6.24 -16.47
CA ASN A 110 -6.87 7.65 -16.33
C ASN A 110 -8.08 8.52 -16.70
N VAL A 111 -8.34 9.53 -15.88
CA VAL A 111 -9.44 10.47 -16.02
C VAL A 111 -8.85 11.88 -16.13
N LEU A 112 -8.94 12.50 -17.30
CA LEU A 112 -8.42 13.84 -17.56
C LEU A 112 -9.56 14.81 -17.78
N LYS A 113 -9.60 15.88 -16.98
CA LYS A 113 -10.51 17.00 -17.16
C LYS A 113 -9.86 18.05 -18.03
N GLU A 114 -10.47 18.31 -19.17
CA GLU A 114 -10.16 19.45 -20.03
C GLU A 114 -11.27 20.50 -19.92
N LYS A 115 -11.05 21.67 -20.52
CA LYS A 115 -11.97 22.83 -20.37
C LYS A 115 -13.44 22.53 -20.68
N ASN A 116 -13.70 21.70 -21.69
CA ASN A 116 -15.07 21.39 -22.16
C ASN A 116 -15.29 19.89 -22.39
N CYS A 117 -14.36 19.03 -21.99
CA CYS A 117 -14.53 17.59 -22.12
C CYS A 117 -13.83 16.83 -20.99
N LEU A 118 -14.29 15.62 -20.76
CA LEU A 118 -13.66 14.62 -19.93
C LEU A 118 -13.10 13.54 -20.84
N LYS A 119 -11.83 13.25 -20.74
CA LYS A 119 -11.21 12.15 -21.45
C LYS A 119 -10.98 10.98 -20.50
N LEU A 120 -11.37 9.81 -20.96
CA LEU A 120 -11.16 8.54 -20.27
C LEU A 120 -10.20 7.69 -21.08
N TYR A 121 -9.19 7.16 -20.43
CA TYR A 121 -8.25 6.20 -21.00
C TYR A 121 -8.21 4.97 -20.09
N PHE A 122 -8.37 3.79 -20.68
CA PHE A 122 -8.34 2.55 -19.91
C PHE A 122 -7.45 1.51 -20.57
N SER A 123 -6.53 0.94 -19.79
CA SER A 123 -5.66 -0.16 -20.23
C SER A 123 -6.05 -1.43 -19.45
N PRO A 124 -6.72 -2.41 -20.08
CA PRO A 124 -7.19 -3.62 -19.42
C PRO A 124 -6.10 -4.68 -19.26
N LEU A 125 -6.19 -5.49 -18.19
CA LEU A 125 -5.37 -6.67 -17.95
C LEU A 125 -6.02 -7.98 -18.40
N GLN A 126 -7.25 -7.91 -18.82
CA GLN A 126 -8.01 -9.03 -19.39
C GLN A 126 -8.93 -8.52 -20.47
N GLN A 127 -9.35 -9.40 -21.38
CA GLN A 127 -10.38 -9.04 -22.35
C GLN A 127 -11.66 -8.62 -21.62
N LEU A 128 -12.19 -7.46 -21.96
CA LEU A 128 -13.39 -6.90 -21.36
C LEU A 128 -14.43 -6.55 -22.40
N SER A 129 -15.67 -6.92 -22.14
CA SER A 129 -16.89 -6.53 -22.83
C SER A 129 -17.85 -6.02 -21.79
N THR A 130 -17.89 -4.70 -21.57
CA THR A 130 -18.63 -4.13 -20.44
C THR A 130 -19.00 -2.68 -20.68
N THR A 131 -19.65 -2.05 -19.72
CA THR A 131 -20.05 -0.64 -19.76
C THR A 131 -19.10 0.22 -18.95
N VAL A 132 -18.86 1.45 -19.40
CA VAL A 132 -18.37 2.54 -18.57
C VAL A 132 -19.50 3.51 -18.31
N LYS A 133 -19.64 3.94 -17.06
CA LYS A 133 -20.63 4.92 -16.62
C LYS A 133 -19.96 6.09 -15.93
N LEU A 134 -20.45 7.29 -16.22
CA LEU A 134 -20.01 8.52 -15.59
C LEU A 134 -21.15 9.13 -14.78
N TYR A 135 -20.85 9.49 -13.56
CA TYR A 135 -21.78 10.15 -12.63
C TYR A 135 -21.24 11.53 -12.22
N GLU A 136 -22.16 12.47 -12.06
CA GLU A 136 -21.94 13.73 -11.36
C GLU A 136 -22.81 13.72 -10.11
N GLY A 137 -22.20 13.54 -8.94
CA GLY A 137 -22.93 13.16 -7.71
C GLY A 137 -23.59 11.78 -7.89
N GLU A 138 -24.90 11.73 -7.65
CA GLU A 138 -25.72 10.50 -7.82
C GLU A 138 -26.32 10.36 -9.22
N GLN A 139 -26.18 11.38 -10.07
CA GLN A 139 -26.80 11.38 -11.41
C GLN A 139 -25.86 10.73 -12.44
N GLU A 140 -26.32 9.69 -13.12
CA GLU A 140 -25.68 9.15 -14.32
C GLU A 140 -25.83 10.17 -15.46
N ILE A 141 -24.67 10.64 -15.96
CA ILE A 141 -24.63 11.66 -17.04
C ILE A 141 -24.11 11.10 -18.37
N TYR A 142 -23.49 9.92 -18.33
CA TYR A 142 -23.00 9.24 -19.52
C TYR A 142 -22.90 7.73 -19.28
N SER A 143 -23.15 6.95 -20.33
CA SER A 143 -22.93 5.50 -20.35
C SER A 143 -22.62 5.04 -21.76
N THR A 144 -21.62 4.19 -21.90
CA THR A 144 -21.30 3.53 -23.17
C THR A 144 -20.83 2.11 -22.93
N PHE A 145 -21.07 1.24 -23.91
CA PHE A 145 -20.54 -0.12 -23.92
C PHE A 145 -19.22 -0.13 -24.70
N PHE A 146 -18.24 -0.86 -24.25
CA PHE A 146 -16.98 -1.04 -24.95
C PHE A 146 -16.47 -2.47 -24.91
N ASN A 147 -15.67 -2.82 -25.92
CA ASN A 147 -14.87 -4.02 -25.97
C ASN A 147 -13.41 -3.61 -26.04
N CYS A 148 -12.55 -4.31 -25.31
CA CYS A 148 -11.14 -4.01 -25.28
C CYS A 148 -10.35 -5.29 -25.02
N ASP A 149 -9.31 -5.53 -25.82
CA ASP A 149 -8.40 -6.64 -25.62
C ASP A 149 -7.29 -6.30 -24.62
N VAL A 150 -6.59 -7.32 -24.15
CA VAL A 150 -5.53 -7.18 -23.14
C VAL A 150 -4.48 -6.19 -23.60
N LEU A 151 -4.19 -5.20 -22.75
CA LEU A 151 -3.21 -4.12 -22.97
C LEU A 151 -3.52 -3.22 -24.20
N GLU A 152 -4.66 -3.38 -24.83
CA GLU A 152 -5.18 -2.44 -25.81
C GLU A 152 -5.82 -1.25 -25.09
N THR A 153 -5.35 -0.04 -25.38
CA THR A 153 -5.91 1.15 -24.75
C THR A 153 -7.25 1.51 -25.36
N TRP A 154 -8.29 1.51 -24.53
CA TRP A 154 -9.56 2.11 -24.87
C TRP A 154 -9.57 3.59 -24.46
N GLU A 155 -10.08 4.45 -25.35
CA GLU A 155 -10.23 5.87 -25.06
C GLU A 155 -11.61 6.38 -25.43
N ASP A 156 -12.08 7.39 -24.70
CA ASP A 156 -13.32 8.09 -24.98
C ASP A 156 -13.22 9.55 -24.57
N SER A 157 -13.96 10.42 -25.27
CA SER A 157 -13.99 11.86 -25.05
C SER A 157 -15.43 12.35 -24.92
N ILE A 158 -15.79 12.67 -23.70
CA ILE A 158 -17.16 13.00 -23.31
C ILE A 158 -17.30 14.52 -23.19
N PRO A 159 -18.22 15.17 -23.95
CA PRO A 159 -18.50 16.59 -23.74
C PRO A 159 -18.95 16.84 -22.31
N PHE A 160 -18.16 17.59 -21.57
CA PHE A 160 -18.39 17.83 -20.15
C PHE A 160 -18.15 19.30 -19.81
N LYS A 161 -19.13 19.93 -19.21
CA LYS A 161 -18.97 21.24 -18.57
C LYS A 161 -19.30 21.08 -17.11
N SER A 162 -18.30 21.26 -16.27
CA SER A 162 -18.53 21.26 -14.83
C SER A 162 -19.59 22.29 -14.47
N ARG A 163 -20.63 21.86 -13.81
CA ARG A 163 -21.75 22.74 -13.36
C ARG A 163 -21.43 23.47 -12.05
N GLY A 164 -20.15 23.51 -11.66
CA GLY A 164 -19.72 24.15 -10.41
C GLY A 164 -19.74 23.19 -9.22
N THR A 165 -19.97 23.70 -8.03
CA THR A 165 -19.75 23.02 -6.75
C THR A 165 -20.67 21.84 -6.43
N CYS A 166 -21.53 21.38 -7.32
CA CYS A 166 -22.64 20.51 -6.95
C CYS A 166 -22.44 19.01 -7.19
N GLY A 167 -21.38 18.57 -7.86
CA GLY A 167 -21.21 17.13 -8.07
C GLY A 167 -19.76 16.76 -8.29
N ARG A 168 -19.27 15.78 -7.50
CA ARG A 168 -17.97 15.16 -7.74
C ARG A 168 -18.12 14.06 -8.77
N LEU A 169 -17.13 13.94 -9.66
CA LEU A 169 -17.15 12.93 -10.69
C LEU A 169 -16.86 11.54 -10.12
N LYS A 170 -17.61 10.56 -10.62
CA LYS A 170 -17.37 9.15 -10.40
C LYS A 170 -17.43 8.41 -11.73
N VAL A 171 -16.45 7.57 -11.99
CA VAL A 171 -16.40 6.69 -13.18
C VAL A 171 -16.47 5.25 -12.70
N VAL A 172 -17.37 4.48 -13.27
CA VAL A 172 -17.58 3.08 -12.95
C VAL A 172 -17.41 2.24 -14.21
N ILE A 173 -16.53 1.25 -14.16
CA ILE A 173 -16.34 0.25 -15.20
C ILE A 173 -16.96 -1.06 -14.75
N GLY A 174 -17.87 -1.61 -15.57
CA GLY A 174 -18.61 -2.82 -15.26
C GLY A 174 -19.46 -2.71 -14.00
N ASP A 175 -19.72 -3.83 -13.35
CA ASP A 175 -20.43 -3.88 -12.08
C ASP A 175 -19.47 -3.58 -10.91
N ASN A 176 -18.96 -2.35 -10.86
CA ASN A 176 -17.94 -1.88 -9.89
C ASN A 176 -16.58 -2.62 -9.96
N LEU A 177 -16.23 -3.18 -11.11
CA LEU A 177 -14.92 -3.81 -11.31
C LEU A 177 -13.76 -2.82 -11.14
N LEU A 178 -13.98 -1.56 -11.56
CA LEU A 178 -13.13 -0.42 -11.25
C LEU A 178 -14.00 0.79 -10.98
N VAL A 179 -13.74 1.48 -9.87
CA VAL A 179 -14.44 2.70 -9.48
C VAL A 179 -13.42 3.79 -9.22
N TYR A 180 -13.47 4.86 -10.00
CA TYR A 180 -12.79 6.12 -9.71
C TYR A 180 -13.79 7.11 -9.10
N SER A 181 -13.39 7.83 -8.07
CA SER A 181 -14.19 8.86 -7.43
C SER A 181 -13.31 10.06 -7.08
N GLU A 182 -13.84 11.26 -7.27
CA GLU A 182 -13.22 12.49 -6.77
C GLU A 182 -13.56 12.75 -5.30
N GLU A 183 -14.48 11.99 -4.73
CA GLU A 183 -14.72 12.02 -3.29
C GLU A 183 -13.52 11.40 -2.58
N THR A 184 -12.81 12.21 -1.82
CA THR A 184 -11.59 11.76 -1.13
C THR A 184 -11.87 10.69 -0.09
N SER A 185 -13.05 10.69 0.54
CA SER A 185 -13.49 9.65 1.48
C SER A 185 -13.59 8.26 0.84
N ASP A 186 -13.94 8.19 -0.44
CA ASP A 186 -14.04 6.93 -1.18
C ASP A 186 -12.67 6.29 -1.47
N ASN A 187 -11.61 7.09 -1.37
CA ASN A 187 -10.25 6.66 -1.67
C ASN A 187 -9.39 6.45 -0.41
N VAL A 188 -9.94 6.73 0.76
CA VAL A 188 -9.22 6.56 2.03
C VAL A 188 -9.30 5.10 2.45
N THR A 189 -8.15 4.47 2.61
CA THR A 189 -8.06 3.10 3.10
C THR A 189 -8.15 2.99 4.63
N ASN A 190 -8.14 4.12 5.35
CA ASN A 190 -8.08 4.18 6.82
C ASN A 190 -6.96 3.34 7.42
N ARG A 191 -5.83 3.27 6.72
CA ARG A 191 -4.69 2.43 7.11
C ARG A 191 -3.37 3.20 7.06
N PRO A 192 -2.43 2.90 7.98
CA PRO A 192 -2.66 2.13 9.19
C PRO A 192 -3.69 2.83 10.08
N LYS A 193 -4.48 2.07 10.81
CA LYS A 193 -5.39 2.66 11.80
C LYS A 193 -4.57 3.34 12.88
N GLU A 194 -4.91 4.57 13.17
CA GLU A 194 -4.37 5.27 14.33
C GLU A 194 -5.07 4.78 15.60
N LEU A 195 -4.32 4.76 16.69
CA LEU A 195 -4.91 4.52 18.00
C LEU A 195 -5.71 5.77 18.42
N PRO A 196 -6.75 5.60 19.26
CA PRO A 196 -7.43 6.73 19.84
C PRO A 196 -6.46 7.73 20.49
N ALA A 197 -6.75 9.03 20.39
CA ALA A 197 -5.85 10.06 20.90
C ALA A 197 -5.64 9.97 22.44
N ASP A 198 -6.58 9.37 23.14
CA ASP A 198 -6.57 9.11 24.58
C ASP A 198 -6.07 7.70 24.94
N PHE A 199 -5.46 6.99 24.02
CA PHE A 199 -4.93 5.65 24.28
C PHE A 199 -3.85 5.68 25.37
N ASP A 200 -4.08 4.92 26.44
CA ASP A 200 -3.13 4.81 27.55
C ASP A 200 -1.96 3.87 27.24
N TRP A 201 -0.87 4.46 26.81
CA TRP A 201 0.39 3.77 26.55
C TRP A 201 1.05 3.16 27.79
N ASN A 202 0.64 3.55 29.01
CA ASN A 202 1.13 3.03 30.27
C ASN A 202 0.23 1.93 30.87
N SER A 203 -0.86 1.58 30.18
CA SER A 203 -1.65 0.39 30.53
C SER A 203 -0.88 -0.89 30.27
N ALA A 204 -1.32 -2.02 30.86
CA ALA A 204 -0.75 -3.33 30.55
C ALA A 204 -0.73 -3.61 29.05
N TYR A 205 -1.84 -3.31 28.35
CA TYR A 205 -1.96 -3.48 26.91
C TYR A 205 -1.05 -2.51 26.13
N GLY A 206 -0.96 -1.25 26.53
CA GLY A 206 -0.09 -0.26 25.89
C GLY A 206 1.39 -0.62 25.99
N LEU A 207 1.82 -1.07 27.16
CA LEU A 207 3.18 -1.56 27.39
C LEU A 207 3.47 -2.85 26.61
N TYR A 208 2.52 -3.76 26.55
CA TYR A 208 2.62 -4.96 25.71
C TYR A 208 2.83 -4.60 24.23
N ILE A 209 2.02 -3.70 23.65
CA ILE A 209 2.20 -3.26 22.25
C ILE A 209 3.60 -2.69 22.02
N GLN A 210 4.12 -1.88 22.94
CA GLN A 210 5.48 -1.34 22.85
C GLN A 210 6.52 -2.48 22.91
N GLY A 211 6.31 -3.46 23.79
CA GLY A 211 7.14 -4.65 23.88
C GLY A 211 7.17 -5.45 22.59
N GLU A 212 5.99 -5.71 22.00
CA GLU A 212 5.87 -6.39 20.71
C GLU A 212 6.56 -5.62 19.57
N GLN A 213 6.49 -4.30 19.59
CA GLN A 213 7.22 -3.50 18.61
C GLN A 213 8.74 -3.72 18.71
N TRP A 214 9.29 -3.79 19.91
CA TRP A 214 10.70 -4.08 20.12
C TRP A 214 11.06 -5.54 19.83
N MET A 215 10.14 -6.50 20.10
CA MET A 215 10.29 -7.89 19.66
C MET A 215 10.44 -7.98 18.14
N ASN A 216 9.59 -7.31 17.41
CA ASN A 216 9.61 -7.27 15.94
C ASN A 216 10.90 -6.64 15.39
N GLN A 217 11.50 -5.68 16.14
CA GLN A 217 12.80 -5.08 15.84
C GLN A 217 13.98 -5.96 16.26
N LYS A 218 13.76 -7.08 16.94
CA LYS A 218 14.78 -7.94 17.57
C LYS A 218 15.65 -7.20 18.59
N VAL A 219 15.15 -6.12 19.18
CA VAL A 219 15.79 -5.38 20.26
C VAL A 219 15.29 -5.95 21.59
N TYR A 220 15.75 -7.16 21.89
CA TYR A 220 15.19 -7.98 22.97
C TYR A 220 15.30 -7.37 24.36
N ASP A 221 16.35 -6.61 24.66
CA ASP A 221 16.49 -5.98 25.98
C ASP A 221 15.40 -4.92 26.23
N LYS A 222 15.03 -4.17 25.18
CA LYS A 222 13.92 -3.23 25.27
C LYS A 222 12.57 -3.96 25.30
N ALA A 223 12.42 -5.00 24.50
CA ALA A 223 11.21 -5.81 24.51
C ALA A 223 10.96 -6.40 25.90
N GLU A 224 11.97 -7.02 26.51
CA GLU A 224 11.89 -7.57 27.88
C GLU A 224 11.44 -6.52 28.89
N LYS A 225 12.04 -5.32 28.84
CA LYS A 225 11.68 -4.20 29.72
C LYS A 225 10.20 -3.85 29.64
N TYR A 226 9.67 -3.67 28.43
CA TYR A 226 8.27 -3.26 28.24
C TYR A 226 7.28 -4.39 28.55
N LEU A 227 7.61 -5.62 28.17
CA LEU A 227 6.78 -6.78 28.47
C LEU A 227 6.72 -7.05 29.98
N THR A 228 7.84 -6.95 30.68
CA THR A 228 7.88 -7.06 32.14
C THR A 228 7.06 -5.95 32.80
N ALA A 229 7.21 -4.70 32.36
CA ALA A 229 6.41 -3.59 32.87
C ALA A 229 4.90 -3.78 32.61
N SER A 230 4.52 -4.44 31.52
CA SER A 230 3.12 -4.85 31.27
C SER A 230 2.62 -5.80 32.35
N LEU A 231 3.43 -6.80 32.75
CA LEU A 231 3.07 -7.75 33.79
C LEU A 231 3.10 -7.14 35.20
N GLU A 232 3.88 -6.09 35.46
CA GLU A 232 3.81 -5.30 36.69
C GLU A 232 2.46 -4.58 36.83
N LYS A 233 1.80 -4.25 35.70
CA LYS A 233 0.45 -3.68 35.72
C LYS A 233 -0.63 -4.74 35.87
N GLU A 234 -0.46 -5.87 35.18
CA GLU A 234 -1.40 -6.98 35.14
C GLU A 234 -0.62 -8.31 35.10
N ALA A 235 -0.44 -8.96 36.24
CA ALA A 235 0.44 -10.12 36.40
C ALA A 235 0.07 -11.33 35.50
N TYR A 236 -1.20 -11.44 35.12
CA TYR A 236 -1.72 -12.53 34.27
C TYR A 236 -2.13 -12.05 32.88
N PHE A 237 -1.50 -11.00 32.40
CA PHE A 237 -1.75 -10.55 31.02
C PHE A 237 -1.13 -11.53 30.01
N LEU A 238 -1.93 -12.51 29.58
CA LEU A 238 -1.49 -13.64 28.76
C LEU A 238 -0.69 -13.26 27.52
N PRO A 239 -1.03 -12.19 26.76
CA PRO A 239 -0.23 -11.80 25.61
C PRO A 239 1.21 -11.45 25.97
N ALA A 240 1.44 -10.74 27.08
CA ALA A 240 2.79 -10.39 27.53
C ALA A 240 3.57 -11.60 28.04
N LEU A 241 2.91 -12.53 28.76
CA LEU A 241 3.53 -13.80 29.18
C LEU A 241 3.98 -14.62 27.98
N ALA A 242 3.11 -14.79 26.97
CA ALA A 242 3.45 -15.53 25.76
C ALA A 242 4.62 -14.90 24.99
N SER A 243 4.66 -13.57 24.93
CA SER A 243 5.74 -12.84 24.25
C SER A 243 7.06 -12.96 25.02
N LEU A 244 7.04 -12.88 26.35
CA LEU A 244 8.23 -13.10 27.17
C LEU A 244 8.73 -14.54 27.06
N ALA A 245 7.85 -15.53 27.07
CA ALA A 245 8.23 -16.92 26.85
C ALA A 245 8.94 -17.08 25.49
N SER A 246 8.39 -16.51 24.44
CA SER A 246 9.00 -16.50 23.11
C SER A 246 10.36 -15.77 23.08
N LEU A 247 10.47 -14.64 23.77
CA LEU A 247 11.71 -13.87 23.88
C LEU A 247 12.80 -14.70 24.59
N TYR A 248 12.50 -15.27 25.74
CA TYR A 248 13.44 -16.08 26.53
C TYR A 248 13.87 -17.34 25.78
N TYR A 249 12.94 -17.99 25.09
CA TYR A 249 13.27 -19.13 24.23
C TYR A 249 14.28 -18.74 23.14
N ARG A 250 14.06 -17.63 22.45
CA ARG A 250 14.96 -17.11 21.39
C ARG A 250 16.36 -16.74 21.93
N ARG A 251 16.44 -16.39 23.22
CA ARG A 251 17.71 -16.04 23.90
C ARG A 251 18.38 -17.23 24.56
N GLY A 252 17.84 -18.45 24.44
CA GLY A 252 18.36 -19.65 25.07
C GLY A 252 18.08 -19.74 26.58
N ARG A 253 17.23 -18.87 27.12
CA ARG A 253 16.82 -18.86 28.53
C ARG A 253 15.59 -19.76 28.72
N TYR A 254 15.77 -21.04 28.53
CA TYR A 254 14.67 -22.00 28.43
C TYR A 254 13.86 -22.17 29.72
N GLU A 255 14.50 -22.07 30.89
CA GLU A 255 13.80 -22.14 32.17
C GLU A 255 12.88 -20.95 32.39
N ASP A 256 13.34 -19.73 32.03
CA ASP A 256 12.53 -18.53 32.09
C ASP A 256 11.37 -18.57 31.06
N ALA A 257 11.63 -19.12 29.89
CA ALA A 257 10.58 -19.33 28.89
C ALA A 257 9.49 -20.28 29.43
N LEU A 258 9.89 -21.40 30.01
CA LEU A 258 8.96 -22.38 30.57
C LEU A 258 8.15 -21.79 31.74
N PHE A 259 8.78 -21.00 32.60
CA PHE A 259 8.10 -20.32 33.72
C PHE A 259 6.97 -19.41 33.27
N ASN A 260 7.15 -18.72 32.13
CA ASN A 260 6.12 -17.84 31.58
C ASN A 260 5.04 -18.57 30.77
N CYS A 261 5.17 -19.87 30.55
CA CYS A 261 4.16 -20.70 29.88
C CYS A 261 3.18 -21.36 30.88
N HIS A 262 3.54 -21.43 32.16
CA HIS A 262 2.75 -22.01 33.23
C HIS A 262 2.05 -20.97 34.10
#